data_9d7d76a2d8d680ab1ef480f86ae601cf
#
_entry.id   9d7d76a2d8d680ab1ef480f86ae601cf
#
_cell.length_a   1.000
_cell.length_b   1.000
_cell.length_c   1.000
_cell.angle_alpha   90.00
_cell.angle_beta   90.00
_cell.angle_gamma   90.00
#
_symmetry.space_group_name_H-M   'P 1'
#
loop_
_entity.id
_entity.type
_entity.pdbx_description
1 polymer ?
#
loop_
_entity_poly.entity_id
_entity_poly.type
_entity_poly.pdbx_seq_one_letter_code
_entity_poly.pdbx_strand_id
1 'polypeptide(L)'
;MEDVTELVLKAQKGDEIAMENIVNMFRPKVSAISREYFLVGGGLDDIIQEGMIGLFKAVYGYKPDKNHSFSAFASLCIEHQIQT
;
A
#
# COMPACT_ATOMS: atom_id res chain seq x y z
N MET A 1 -14.88 10.65 -11.24
CA MET A 1 -13.62 10.17 -10.63
C MET A 1 -13.93 8.99 -9.74
N GLU A 2 -13.21 7.89 -9.93
CA GLU A 2 -13.45 6.71 -9.11
C GLU A 2 -12.95 6.91 -7.70
N ASP A 3 -13.76 6.49 -6.73
CA ASP A 3 -13.34 6.44 -5.35
C ASP A 3 -12.27 5.34 -5.19
N VAL A 4 -11.29 5.57 -4.34
CA VAL A 4 -10.23 4.60 -4.13
C VAL A 4 -10.78 3.27 -3.59
N THR A 5 -11.87 3.34 -2.81
CA THR A 5 -12.53 2.14 -2.30
C THR A 5 -13.01 1.25 -3.44
N GLU A 6 -13.61 1.84 -4.47
CA GLU A 6 -14.06 1.08 -5.63
C GLU A 6 -12.90 0.43 -6.36
N LEU A 7 -11.79 1.16 -6.52
CA LEU A 7 -10.60 0.60 -7.15
C LEU A 7 -10.06 -0.59 -6.35
N VAL A 8 -10.04 -0.46 -5.02
CA VAL A 8 -9.56 -1.55 -4.17
C VAL A 8 -10.44 -2.79 -4.32
N LEU A 9 -11.77 -2.60 -4.31
CA LEU A 9 -12.68 -3.72 -4.46
C LEU A 9 -12.54 -4.39 -5.82
N LYS A 10 -12.34 -3.62 -6.88
CA LYS A 10 -12.08 -4.17 -8.21
C LYS A 10 -10.77 -4.95 -8.25
N ALA A 11 -9.72 -4.40 -7.64
CA ALA A 11 -8.42 -5.06 -7.61
C ALA A 11 -8.50 -6.38 -6.86
N GLN A 12 -9.27 -6.43 -5.77
CA GLN A 12 -9.48 -7.67 -5.03
C GLN A 12 -10.11 -8.76 -5.88
N LYS A 13 -10.86 -8.37 -6.90
CA LYS A 13 -11.54 -9.31 -7.81
C LYS A 13 -10.68 -9.66 -9.03
N GLY A 14 -9.45 -9.14 -9.07
CA GLY A 14 -8.55 -9.48 -10.16
C GLY A 14 -8.42 -8.44 -11.26
N ASP A 15 -9.01 -7.25 -11.09
CA ASP A 15 -8.87 -6.18 -12.08
C ASP A 15 -7.46 -5.61 -12.04
N GLU A 16 -6.66 -5.95 -13.03
CA GLU A 16 -5.26 -5.54 -13.07
C GLU A 16 -5.08 -4.04 -13.30
N ILE A 17 -6.00 -3.42 -14.04
CA ILE A 17 -5.93 -1.98 -14.28
C ILE A 17 -6.21 -1.23 -12.99
N ALA A 18 -7.19 -1.70 -12.22
CA ALA A 18 -7.48 -1.10 -10.92
C ALA A 18 -6.27 -1.22 -9.99
N MET A 19 -5.62 -2.38 -9.97
CA MET A 19 -4.42 -2.58 -9.15
C MET A 19 -3.30 -1.63 -9.57
N GLU A 20 -3.08 -1.49 -10.87
CA GLU A 20 -2.06 -0.58 -11.38
C GLU A 20 -2.33 0.86 -10.97
N ASN A 21 -3.59 1.28 -11.04
CA ASN A 21 -3.96 2.62 -10.61
C ASN A 21 -3.68 2.83 -9.11
N ILE A 22 -4.00 1.85 -8.29
CA ILE A 22 -3.72 1.93 -6.85
C ILE A 22 -2.22 2.03 -6.60
N VAL A 23 -1.44 1.21 -7.28
CA VAL A 23 0.02 1.22 -7.13
C VAL A 23 0.56 2.61 -7.49
N ASN A 24 0.10 3.18 -8.60
CA ASN A 24 0.57 4.49 -9.02
C ASN A 24 0.17 5.59 -8.05
N MET A 25 -1.05 5.51 -7.51
CA MET A 25 -1.54 6.50 -6.54
C MET A 25 -0.76 6.46 -5.23
N PHE A 26 -0.36 5.28 -4.79
CA PHE A 26 0.25 5.10 -3.47
C PHE A 26 1.78 4.95 -3.50
N ARG A 27 2.39 4.92 -4.70
CA ARG A 27 3.83 4.84 -4.82
C ARG A 27 4.55 5.97 -4.05
N PRO A 28 4.10 7.24 -4.13
CA PRO A 28 4.75 8.29 -3.34
C PRO A 28 4.66 8.05 -1.84
N LYS A 29 3.53 7.50 -1.38
CA LYS A 29 3.36 7.19 0.04
C LYS A 29 4.32 6.08 0.48
N VAL A 30 4.46 5.04 -0.34
CA VAL A 30 5.40 3.96 -0.05
C VAL A 30 6.81 4.52 0.04
N SER A 31 7.20 5.38 -0.90
CA SER A 31 8.54 5.99 -0.89
C SER A 31 8.75 6.85 0.35
N ALA A 32 7.75 7.65 0.72
CA ALA A 32 7.86 8.54 1.88
C ALA A 32 8.05 7.74 3.16
N ILE A 33 7.24 6.70 3.35
CA ILE A 33 7.35 5.84 4.53
C ILE A 33 8.68 5.12 4.54
N SER A 34 9.12 4.60 3.39
CA SER A 34 10.38 3.87 3.27
C SER A 34 11.57 4.73 3.66
N ARG A 35 11.55 6.01 3.31
CA ARG A 35 12.64 6.92 3.66
C ARG A 35 12.79 7.12 5.16
N GLU A 36 11.68 7.05 5.90
CA GLU A 36 11.75 7.17 7.36
C GLU A 36 12.53 6.00 7.98
N TYR A 37 12.52 4.84 7.32
CA TYR A 37 13.20 3.65 7.82
C TYR A 37 14.56 3.44 7.21
N PHE A 38 14.93 4.21 6.20
CA PHE A 38 16.21 4.06 5.49
C PHE A 38 17.40 4.23 6.41
N LEU A 39 17.32 5.15 7.36
CA LEU A 39 18.43 5.46 8.26
C LEU A 39 18.70 4.36 9.29
N VAL A 40 17.80 3.40 9.42
CA VAL A 40 17.93 2.35 10.42
C VAL A 40 18.80 1.19 9.91
N GLY A 41 19.04 1.15 8.60
CA GLY A 41 19.89 0.13 7.99
C GLY A 41 19.18 -0.54 6.82
N GLY A 42 19.98 -0.98 5.87
CA GLY A 42 19.47 -1.61 4.66
C GLY A 42 19.40 -0.63 3.50
N GLY A 43 19.31 -1.15 2.29
CA GLY A 43 19.20 -0.34 1.09
C GLY A 43 17.80 0.21 0.92
N LEU A 44 17.71 1.45 0.42
CA LEU A 44 16.40 2.06 0.20
C LEU A 44 15.53 1.25 -0.75
N ASP A 45 16.13 0.67 -1.79
CA ASP A 45 15.40 -0.13 -2.76
C ASP A 45 14.75 -1.36 -2.09
N ASP A 46 15.47 -2.00 -1.18
CA ASP A 46 14.94 -3.15 -0.46
C ASP A 46 13.77 -2.76 0.42
N ILE A 47 13.90 -1.60 1.08
CA ILE A 47 12.83 -1.11 1.95
C ILE A 47 11.59 -0.75 1.13
N ILE A 48 11.77 -0.13 -0.03
CA ILE A 48 10.65 0.20 -0.91
C ILE A 48 9.96 -1.09 -1.39
N GLN A 49 10.72 -2.13 -1.72
CA GLN A 49 10.12 -3.41 -2.11
C GLN A 49 9.27 -3.99 -0.99
N GLU A 50 9.75 -3.94 0.25
CA GLU A 50 8.96 -4.38 1.40
C GLU A 50 7.70 -3.54 1.54
N GLY A 51 7.82 -2.23 1.37
CA GLY A 51 6.67 -1.34 1.42
C GLY A 51 5.64 -1.67 0.37
N MET A 52 6.09 -2.00 -0.84
CA MET A 52 5.17 -2.40 -1.91
C MET A 52 4.44 -3.69 -1.57
N ILE A 53 5.12 -4.65 -0.94
CA ILE A 53 4.47 -5.87 -0.47
C ILE A 53 3.38 -5.50 0.55
N GLY A 54 3.68 -4.56 1.45
CA GLY A 54 2.69 -4.08 2.40
C GLY A 54 1.48 -3.46 1.73
N LEU A 55 1.70 -2.70 0.66
CA LEU A 55 0.60 -2.13 -0.11
C LEU A 55 -0.29 -3.20 -0.73
N PHE A 56 0.32 -4.23 -1.33
CA PHE A 56 -0.46 -5.34 -1.88
C PHE A 56 -1.26 -6.06 -0.79
N LYS A 57 -0.67 -6.27 0.37
CA LYS A 57 -1.38 -6.88 1.49
C LYS A 57 -2.56 -6.00 1.91
N ALA A 58 -2.38 -4.68 1.88
CA ALA A 58 -3.47 -3.76 2.22
C ALA A 58 -4.62 -3.89 1.23
N VAL A 59 -4.32 -3.97 -0.06
CA VAL A 59 -5.37 -4.10 -1.08
C VAL A 59 -6.21 -5.35 -0.82
N TYR A 60 -5.57 -6.48 -0.61
CA TYR A 60 -6.30 -7.73 -0.45
C TYR A 60 -6.93 -7.88 0.93
N GLY A 61 -6.42 -7.19 1.92
CA GLY A 61 -6.94 -7.27 3.28
C GLY A 61 -7.96 -6.22 3.65
N TYR A 62 -8.16 -5.22 2.80
CA TYR A 62 -9.04 -4.10 3.13
C TYR A 62 -10.51 -4.53 3.15
N LYS A 63 -11.21 -4.12 4.21
CA LYS A 63 -12.65 -4.36 4.38
C LYS A 63 -13.33 -3.03 4.68
N PRO A 64 -14.09 -2.47 3.71
CA PRO A 64 -14.68 -1.13 3.88
C PRO A 64 -15.54 -0.98 5.11
N ASP A 65 -16.22 -2.05 5.54
CA ASP A 65 -17.10 -2.02 6.69
C ASP A 65 -16.35 -2.05 8.03
N LYS A 66 -15.08 -2.43 8.02
CA LYS A 66 -14.29 -2.58 9.26
C LYS A 66 -13.13 -1.61 9.35
N ASN A 67 -12.63 -1.17 8.22
CA ASN A 67 -11.49 -0.25 8.16
C ASN A 67 -12.00 1.13 7.75
N HIS A 68 -11.43 2.19 8.32
CA HIS A 68 -11.91 3.54 8.05
C HIS A 68 -11.62 3.95 6.61
N SER A 69 -10.42 4.35 6.30
CA SER A 69 -10.07 4.71 4.95
C SER A 69 -8.99 3.77 4.45
N PHE A 70 -9.00 3.53 3.14
CA PHE A 70 -7.96 2.69 2.56
C PHE A 70 -6.59 3.34 2.76
N SER A 71 -6.50 4.67 2.61
CA SER A 71 -5.23 5.36 2.76
C SER A 71 -4.61 5.13 4.15
N ALA A 72 -5.42 5.25 5.21
CA ALA A 72 -4.93 5.01 6.56
C ALA A 72 -4.55 3.55 6.77
N PHE A 73 -5.39 2.64 6.29
CA PHE A 73 -5.13 1.21 6.41
C PHE A 73 -3.86 0.82 5.65
N ALA A 74 -3.68 1.36 4.44
CA ALA A 74 -2.50 1.07 3.63
C ALA A 74 -1.23 1.56 4.32
N SER A 75 -1.27 2.74 4.94
CA SER A 75 -0.10 3.25 5.67
C SER A 75 0.32 2.30 6.77
N LEU A 76 -0.64 1.79 7.53
CA LEU A 76 -0.34 0.84 8.61
C LEU A 76 0.25 -0.46 8.05
N CYS A 77 -0.30 -0.97 6.96
CA CYS A 77 0.20 -2.20 6.35
C CYS A 77 1.61 -2.03 5.79
N ILE A 78 1.87 -0.88 5.18
CA ILE A 78 3.20 -0.58 4.63
C ILE A 78 4.22 -0.53 5.76
N GLU A 79 3.92 0.24 6.82
CA GLU A 79 4.83 0.36 7.95
C GLU A 79 5.07 -0.98 8.63
N HIS A 80 4.00 -1.73 8.83
CA HIS A 80 4.11 -3.03 9.49
C HIS A 80 4.99 -3.98 8.68
N GLN A 81 4.82 -4.00 7.37
CA GLN A 81 5.61 -4.88 6.52
C GLN A 81 7.09 -4.49 6.54
N ILE A 82 7.39 -3.20 6.53
CA ILE A 82 8.77 -2.73 6.58
C ILE A 82 9.42 -3.10 7.92
N GLN A 83 8.66 -3.01 9.01
CA GLN A 83 9.15 -3.28 10.36
C GLN A 83 9.38 -4.77 10.64
N THR A 84 8.75 -5.62 9.89
CA THR A 84 8.96 -7.06 10.07
C THR A 84 10.12 -7.54 9.23
#